data_2bf21b692a2cf451decf14313d965d3b
#
_entry.id   2bf21b692a2cf451decf14313d965d3b
#
_cell.length_a   1.000
_cell.length_b   1.000
_cell.length_c   1.000
_cell.angle_alpha   90.00
_cell.angle_beta   90.00
_cell.angle_gamma   90.00
#
_symmetry.space_group_name_H-M   'P 1'
#
loop_
_entity.id
_entity.type
_entity.pdbx_description
1 polymer ?
#
loop_
_entity_poly.entity_id
_entity_poly.type
_entity_poly.pdbx_seq_one_letter_code
_entity_poly.pdbx_strand_id
1 'polypeptide(L)'
;MVTSARLLRSEFPLPAVIRFCSIRILAFLLVMTCLIFSGAARAAVFSPKSFKLDNGLQVVVIENHRAPIVMQMLWYRVGAADEEPGESGLAHFLEHLLFKGTKTTAPGEFSRTISRIGGRDNAFTSYDFTAYFQRVAAHELETIMRLEADRMYNLVLTDDVVLPERDVVLEERRSRTDNSPAAQLREQVRRALYLNHPYGRPVIGWMSEIRELTTEKALAFYRKHYSPSNAMLIIAGDVTLDRVRDLAMKYYGPIPDRAVPDRVRPKEPPHRAARRVELRSARVRLPAVSRTYLAPSYASGEKQQAYPLEVLSQVLGGGSTSRLYRKLVVERGIASGAGAWYSGDGLDYGEFGIYASPKAGGDIAALEKALFEELDAAISEGFKPEDIKRAKKLITAQAIYARDGIRAGPNAIGQAFTQGQTIEDVEAWPDRIASVTPEQVMKVARSVLDEKSSVTSVLLPEVSK
;
A
#
# COMPACT_ATOMS: atom_id res chain seq x y z
N MET A 1 -5.62 32.68 -96.14
CA MET A 1 -6.82 33.16 -95.49
C MET A 1 -7.09 32.27 -94.30
N VAL A 2 -6.76 32.72 -93.10
CA VAL A 2 -6.84 31.94 -91.80
C VAL A 2 -7.78 32.73 -90.93
N THR A 3 -8.90 32.13 -90.58
CA THR A 3 -9.88 32.72 -89.63
C THR A 3 -9.71 32.10 -88.23
N SER A 4 -9.36 32.94 -87.28
CA SER A 4 -9.10 32.58 -85.91
C SER A 4 -10.43 32.51 -85.13
N ALA A 5 -10.75 31.38 -84.53
CA ALA A 5 -11.91 31.22 -83.66
C ALA A 5 -11.48 31.44 -82.12
N ARG A 6 -11.97 32.48 -81.49
CA ARG A 6 -11.88 32.74 -80.08
C ARG A 6 -12.93 31.93 -79.32
N LEU A 7 -12.44 31.05 -78.46
CA LEU A 7 -13.25 30.37 -77.41
C LEU A 7 -13.45 31.31 -76.21
N LEU A 8 -14.70 31.75 -75.99
CA LEU A 8 -15.17 32.44 -74.87
C LEU A 8 -15.36 31.43 -73.66
N ARG A 9 -14.56 31.55 -72.63
CA ARG A 9 -14.84 30.88 -71.33
C ARG A 9 -15.89 31.66 -70.60
N SER A 10 -17.05 31.10 -70.43
CA SER A 10 -18.07 31.62 -69.54
C SER A 10 -17.77 31.13 -68.09
N GLU A 11 -17.29 32.01 -67.21
CA GLU A 11 -17.24 31.74 -65.79
C GLU A 11 -18.62 31.98 -65.19
N PHE A 12 -19.30 30.95 -64.73
CA PHE A 12 -20.51 31.06 -63.93
C PHE A 12 -20.13 31.27 -62.49
N PRO A 13 -20.49 32.38 -61.80
CA PRO A 13 -20.28 32.52 -60.38
C PRO A 13 -21.27 31.64 -59.62
N LEU A 14 -20.75 30.75 -58.76
CA LEU A 14 -21.54 29.97 -57.81
C LEU A 14 -22.36 30.90 -56.91
N PRO A 15 -23.63 30.63 -56.70
CA PRO A 15 -24.52 31.52 -55.91
C PRO A 15 -24.04 31.59 -54.44
N ALA A 16 -24.08 32.81 -53.87
CA ALA A 16 -23.59 33.13 -52.54
C ALA A 16 -24.18 32.25 -51.41
N VAL A 17 -25.33 31.65 -51.62
CA VAL A 17 -25.98 30.69 -50.70
C VAL A 17 -25.18 29.43 -50.46
N ILE A 18 -24.47 28.91 -51.45
CA ILE A 18 -23.65 27.67 -51.33
C ILE A 18 -22.37 27.95 -50.52
N ARG A 19 -21.78 29.15 -50.64
CA ARG A 19 -20.61 29.54 -49.84
C ARG A 19 -20.95 29.73 -48.34
N PHE A 20 -22.09 30.27 -48.01
CA PHE A 20 -22.55 30.40 -46.60
C PHE A 20 -22.90 29.07 -45.95
N CYS A 21 -23.44 28.11 -46.69
CA CYS A 21 -23.76 26.79 -46.18
C CYS A 21 -22.46 25.96 -45.90
N SER A 22 -21.49 26.04 -46.82
CA SER A 22 -20.17 25.34 -46.65
C SER A 22 -19.37 25.87 -45.48
N ILE A 23 -19.38 27.18 -45.21
CA ILE A 23 -18.69 27.77 -44.04
C ILE A 23 -19.35 27.34 -42.71
N ARG A 24 -20.66 27.26 -42.68
CA ARG A 24 -21.39 26.81 -41.47
C ARG A 24 -21.18 25.32 -41.19
N ILE A 25 -21.11 24.47 -42.21
CA ILE A 25 -20.81 23.05 -42.06
C ILE A 25 -19.35 22.83 -41.63
N LEU A 26 -18.40 23.59 -42.18
CA LEU A 26 -17.00 23.53 -41.77
C LEU A 26 -16.80 24.01 -40.35
N ALA A 27 -17.49 25.10 -39.90
CA ALA A 27 -17.44 25.57 -38.52
C ALA A 27 -18.10 24.56 -37.56
N PHE A 28 -19.20 23.91 -37.96
CA PHE A 28 -19.87 22.89 -37.15
C PHE A 28 -18.98 21.62 -37.03
N LEU A 29 -18.32 21.20 -38.09
CA LEU A 29 -17.35 20.10 -38.07
C LEU A 29 -16.12 20.44 -37.22
N LEU A 30 -15.62 21.67 -37.27
CA LEU A 30 -14.51 22.12 -36.43
C LEU A 30 -14.87 22.14 -34.94
N VAL A 31 -16.07 22.61 -34.59
CA VAL A 31 -16.59 22.59 -33.22
C VAL A 31 -16.84 21.15 -32.75
N MET A 32 -17.41 20.29 -33.59
CA MET A 32 -17.56 18.86 -33.29
C MET A 32 -16.20 18.17 -33.09
N THR A 33 -15.19 18.48 -33.90
CA THR A 33 -13.84 17.93 -33.75
C THR A 33 -13.17 18.44 -32.47
N CYS A 34 -13.33 19.71 -32.09
CA CYS A 34 -12.88 20.24 -30.82
C CYS A 34 -13.60 19.61 -29.62
N LEU A 35 -14.89 19.28 -29.73
CA LEU A 35 -15.64 18.58 -28.69
C LEU A 35 -15.23 17.10 -28.54
N ILE A 36 -14.81 16.44 -29.61
CA ILE A 36 -14.31 15.05 -29.59
C ILE A 36 -12.88 14.99 -29.01
N PHE A 37 -12.07 16.05 -29.17
CA PHE A 37 -10.75 16.20 -28.56
C PHE A 37 -10.74 16.82 -27.16
N SER A 38 -11.90 17.21 -26.63
CA SER A 38 -12.05 17.51 -25.22
C SER A 38 -11.99 16.19 -24.45
N GLY A 39 -10.85 15.51 -24.51
CA GLY A 39 -10.53 14.46 -23.56
C GLY A 39 -10.80 15.04 -22.18
N ALA A 40 -11.75 14.48 -21.44
CA ALA A 40 -12.03 14.90 -20.09
C ALA A 40 -10.70 14.99 -19.36
N ALA A 41 -10.25 16.20 -19.02
CA ALA A 41 -9.07 16.41 -18.21
C ALA A 41 -9.35 15.67 -16.91
N ARG A 42 -8.79 14.47 -16.78
CA ARG A 42 -8.91 13.67 -15.56
C ARG A 42 -8.24 14.46 -14.45
N ALA A 43 -8.99 14.79 -13.43
CA ALA A 43 -8.40 15.36 -12.23
C ALA A 43 -7.44 14.31 -11.66
N ALA A 44 -6.15 14.56 -11.77
CA ALA A 44 -5.13 13.70 -11.19
C ALA A 44 -5.42 13.53 -9.68
N VAL A 45 -5.10 12.36 -9.14
CA VAL A 45 -5.39 12.02 -7.74
C VAL A 45 -4.61 12.92 -6.79
N PHE A 46 -3.29 13.01 -6.99
CA PHE A 46 -2.38 13.80 -6.16
C PHE A 46 -1.60 14.84 -6.97
N SER A 47 -1.58 14.76 -8.31
CA SER A 47 -0.81 15.62 -9.21
C SER A 47 0.68 15.70 -8.84
N PRO A 48 1.36 14.58 -8.57
CA PRO A 48 2.75 14.61 -8.15
C PRO A 48 3.66 15.07 -9.27
N LYS A 49 4.69 15.84 -8.93
CA LYS A 49 5.83 16.16 -9.80
C LYS A 49 7.02 15.35 -9.32
N SER A 50 7.88 14.88 -10.23
CA SER A 50 9.04 14.07 -9.85
C SER A 50 10.28 14.42 -10.64
N PHE A 51 11.44 14.16 -10.04
CA PHE A 51 12.75 14.20 -10.67
C PHE A 51 13.68 13.18 -10.01
N LYS A 52 14.83 12.94 -10.63
CA LYS A 52 15.83 12.02 -10.12
C LYS A 52 17.16 12.77 -9.97
N LEU A 53 17.86 12.54 -8.86
CA LEU A 53 19.22 13.04 -8.65
C LEU A 53 20.25 12.13 -9.34
N ASP A 54 21.45 12.63 -9.60
CA ASP A 54 22.52 11.88 -10.28
C ASP A 54 22.94 10.62 -9.52
N ASN A 55 22.82 10.62 -8.17
CA ASN A 55 23.06 9.47 -7.32
C ASN A 55 21.90 8.47 -7.27
N GLY A 56 20.87 8.63 -8.11
CA GLY A 56 19.79 7.69 -8.23
C GLY A 56 18.59 7.94 -7.33
N LEU A 57 18.65 8.85 -6.35
CA LEU A 57 17.51 9.15 -5.49
C LEU A 57 16.35 9.71 -6.30
N GLN A 58 15.18 9.07 -6.19
CA GLN A 58 13.94 9.60 -6.74
C GLN A 58 13.32 10.59 -5.77
N VAL A 59 12.89 11.75 -6.28
CA VAL A 59 12.23 12.79 -5.49
C VAL A 59 10.86 13.07 -6.07
N VAL A 60 9.84 13.05 -5.20
CA VAL A 60 8.44 13.33 -5.56
C VAL A 60 7.94 14.50 -4.74
N VAL A 61 7.25 15.43 -5.37
CA VAL A 61 6.69 16.63 -4.74
C VAL A 61 5.19 16.69 -4.98
N ILE A 62 4.42 16.83 -3.92
CA ILE A 62 2.97 17.00 -3.94
C ILE A 62 2.67 18.37 -3.33
N GLU A 63 2.53 19.39 -4.21
CA GLU A 63 2.27 20.76 -3.79
C GLU A 63 0.84 20.90 -3.23
N ASN A 64 0.73 21.41 -1.99
CA ASN A 64 -0.57 21.63 -1.33
C ASN A 64 -0.46 22.84 -0.38
N HIS A 65 -0.93 23.99 -0.84
CA HIS A 65 -0.80 25.26 -0.15
C HIS A 65 -1.98 25.60 0.79
N ARG A 66 -2.79 24.60 1.18
CA ARG A 66 -3.97 24.81 2.06
C ARG A 66 -3.60 25.13 3.50
N ALA A 67 -2.41 24.73 3.96
CA ALA A 67 -1.91 24.98 5.28
C ALA A 67 -0.37 25.12 5.25
N PRO A 68 0.26 25.95 6.10
CA PRO A 68 1.70 26.20 6.10
C PRO A 68 2.48 25.05 6.76
N ILE A 69 2.25 23.84 6.33
CA ILE A 69 2.88 22.61 6.85
C ILE A 69 3.47 21.78 5.71
N VAL A 70 4.50 21.04 6.03
CA VAL A 70 5.11 20.07 5.11
C VAL A 70 5.23 18.70 5.79
N MET A 71 5.14 17.67 4.99
CA MET A 71 5.48 16.30 5.34
C MET A 71 6.60 15.82 4.42
N GLN A 72 7.67 15.35 5.00
CA GLN A 72 8.72 14.60 4.35
C GLN A 72 8.53 13.12 4.67
N MET A 73 8.66 12.26 3.66
CA MET A 73 8.75 10.80 3.82
C MET A 73 9.90 10.27 2.99
N LEU A 74 10.76 9.50 3.62
CA LEU A 74 11.85 8.78 2.94
C LEU A 74 11.58 7.28 3.01
N TRP A 75 11.40 6.67 1.85
CA TRP A 75 11.05 5.27 1.68
C TRP A 75 12.26 4.51 1.14
N TYR A 76 12.62 3.40 1.78
CA TYR A 76 13.65 2.48 1.32
C TYR A 76 13.00 1.17 0.85
N ARG A 77 13.48 0.65 -0.29
CA ARG A 77 13.08 -0.66 -0.82
C ARG A 77 13.76 -1.78 -0.06
N VAL A 78 13.55 -1.86 1.23
CA VAL A 78 14.07 -2.91 2.10
C VAL A 78 13.19 -3.05 3.32
N GLY A 79 12.82 -4.27 3.66
CA GLY A 79 12.00 -4.61 4.81
C GLY A 79 12.29 -6.00 5.34
N ALA A 80 11.38 -6.52 6.16
CA ALA A 80 11.57 -7.81 6.83
C ALA A 80 11.71 -9.01 5.88
N ALA A 81 11.22 -8.89 4.65
CA ALA A 81 11.37 -9.98 3.68
C ALA A 81 12.76 -10.02 3.00
N ASP A 82 13.57 -8.99 3.21
CA ASP A 82 14.95 -8.91 2.69
C ASP A 82 16.01 -9.38 3.70
N GLU A 83 15.56 -9.82 4.89
CA GLU A 83 16.41 -10.38 5.94
C GLU A 83 16.85 -11.80 5.60
N GLU A 84 18.07 -12.17 6.00
CA GLU A 84 18.55 -13.55 5.87
C GLU A 84 17.85 -14.48 6.88
N PRO A 85 17.75 -15.78 6.59
CA PRO A 85 17.26 -16.75 7.57
C PRO A 85 18.09 -16.73 8.86
N GLY A 86 17.42 -16.65 10.02
CA GLY A 86 18.07 -16.54 11.33
C GLY A 86 18.33 -15.11 11.80
N GLU A 87 17.88 -14.10 11.03
CA GLU A 87 18.07 -12.69 11.35
C GLU A 87 16.75 -11.91 11.32
N SER A 88 15.63 -12.59 11.56
CA SER A 88 14.32 -11.93 11.53
C SER A 88 14.21 -10.81 12.58
N GLY A 89 13.61 -9.69 12.16
CA GLY A 89 13.49 -8.47 12.95
C GLY A 89 14.62 -7.47 12.73
N LEU A 90 15.61 -7.79 11.93
CA LEU A 90 16.78 -6.92 11.68
C LEU A 90 16.38 -5.59 10.99
N ALA A 91 15.45 -5.64 10.03
CA ALA A 91 14.94 -4.43 9.37
C ALA A 91 14.20 -3.51 10.35
N HIS A 92 13.34 -4.06 11.20
CA HIS A 92 12.63 -3.32 12.24
C HIS A 92 13.59 -2.83 13.32
N PHE A 93 14.55 -3.63 13.72
CA PHE A 93 15.58 -3.20 14.67
C PHE A 93 16.41 -2.03 14.12
N LEU A 94 16.81 -2.09 12.84
CA LEU A 94 17.49 -0.97 12.20
C LEU A 94 16.62 0.29 12.13
N GLU A 95 15.31 0.16 11.95
CA GLU A 95 14.38 1.29 12.02
C GLU A 95 14.57 2.06 13.34
N HIS A 96 14.59 1.36 14.48
CA HIS A 96 14.84 1.95 15.81
C HIS A 96 16.23 2.60 15.87
N LEU A 97 17.23 1.89 15.37
CA LEU A 97 18.63 2.33 15.44
C LEU A 97 18.92 3.58 14.61
N LEU A 98 18.13 3.89 13.59
CA LEU A 98 18.27 5.14 12.83
C LEU A 98 18.00 6.40 13.66
N PHE A 99 17.41 6.27 14.86
CA PHE A 99 17.22 7.37 15.82
C PHE A 99 18.36 7.46 16.86
N LYS A 100 19.37 6.57 16.80
CA LYS A 100 20.43 6.47 17.81
C LYS A 100 21.67 7.31 17.53
N GLY A 101 21.66 8.11 16.45
CA GLY A 101 22.65 9.14 16.16
C GLY A 101 23.47 8.88 14.92
N THR A 102 24.18 9.94 14.54
CA THR A 102 25.08 10.02 13.39
C THR A 102 26.41 10.63 13.84
N LYS A 103 27.31 10.84 12.90
CA LYS A 103 28.56 11.59 13.17
C LYS A 103 28.33 13.02 13.67
N THR A 104 27.20 13.64 13.30
CA THR A 104 26.90 15.04 13.60
C THR A 104 25.70 15.24 14.50
N THR A 105 24.91 14.22 14.76
CA THR A 105 23.68 14.26 15.55
C THR A 105 23.76 13.22 16.67
N ALA A 106 23.75 13.65 17.91
CA ALA A 106 23.82 12.75 19.08
C ALA A 106 22.56 11.85 19.23
N PRO A 107 22.65 10.73 19.95
CA PRO A 107 21.50 9.85 20.18
C PRO A 107 20.27 10.58 20.72
N GLY A 108 19.12 10.40 20.04
CA GLY A 108 17.85 11.04 20.34
C GLY A 108 17.75 12.54 20.01
N GLU A 109 18.84 13.19 19.54
CA GLU A 109 18.82 14.61 19.20
C GLU A 109 17.98 14.90 17.95
N PHE A 110 17.87 13.94 17.03
CA PHE A 110 16.99 14.05 15.87
C PHE A 110 15.54 14.35 16.32
N SER A 111 14.92 13.48 17.10
CA SER A 111 13.54 13.64 17.58
C SER A 111 13.38 14.84 18.52
N ARG A 112 14.37 15.14 19.36
CA ARG A 112 14.37 16.36 20.19
C ARG A 112 14.33 17.62 19.34
N THR A 113 15.12 17.66 18.24
CA THR A 113 15.13 18.81 17.33
C THR A 113 13.78 18.95 16.63
N ILE A 114 13.20 17.84 16.10
CA ILE A 114 11.86 17.87 15.50
C ILE A 114 10.80 18.37 16.47
N SER A 115 10.82 17.87 17.73
CA SER A 115 9.86 18.30 18.76
C SER A 115 10.02 19.78 19.12
N ARG A 116 11.27 20.29 19.18
CA ARG A 116 11.59 21.69 19.50
C ARG A 116 11.05 22.69 18.47
N ILE A 117 11.00 22.30 17.19
CA ILE A 117 10.39 23.08 16.10
C ILE A 117 8.88 22.81 15.94
N GLY A 118 8.23 22.16 16.92
CA GLY A 118 6.80 21.86 16.91
C GLY A 118 6.40 20.75 15.93
N GLY A 119 7.34 19.97 15.46
CA GLY A 119 7.14 18.87 14.53
C GLY A 119 6.82 17.53 15.20
N ARG A 120 6.61 16.54 14.35
CA ARG A 120 6.48 15.13 14.75
C ARG A 120 7.26 14.27 13.75
N ASP A 121 7.94 13.27 14.26
CA ASP A 121 8.65 12.26 13.49
C ASP A 121 8.21 10.86 13.92
N ASN A 122 8.35 9.92 13.04
CA ASN A 122 8.18 8.49 13.30
C ASN A 122 8.73 7.68 12.12
N ALA A 123 8.69 6.35 12.25
CA ALA A 123 9.04 5.42 11.20
C ALA A 123 8.11 4.21 11.22
N PHE A 124 8.21 3.35 10.23
CA PHE A 124 7.52 2.06 10.19
C PHE A 124 8.20 1.13 9.20
N THR A 125 8.26 -0.14 9.57
CA THR A 125 8.79 -1.24 8.75
C THR A 125 7.66 -2.18 8.34
N SER A 126 7.73 -2.66 7.10
CA SER A 126 6.87 -3.70 6.56
C SER A 126 7.73 -4.83 5.98
N TYR A 127 7.13 -5.72 5.20
CA TYR A 127 7.86 -6.77 4.51
C TYR A 127 8.77 -6.24 3.41
N ASP A 128 8.32 -5.23 2.68
CA ASP A 128 8.96 -4.75 1.44
C ASP A 128 9.62 -3.38 1.57
N PHE A 129 9.43 -2.72 2.68
CA PHE A 129 9.92 -1.36 2.87
C PHE A 129 10.15 -1.00 4.34
N THR A 130 11.02 0.01 4.52
CA THR A 130 11.12 0.80 5.75
C THR A 130 10.98 2.27 5.36
N ALA A 131 10.17 3.02 6.11
CA ALA A 131 9.91 4.43 5.81
C ALA A 131 10.02 5.29 7.07
N TYR A 132 10.61 6.47 6.88
CA TYR A 132 10.78 7.50 7.92
C TYR A 132 10.03 8.74 7.51
N PHE A 133 9.39 9.43 8.47
CA PHE A 133 8.66 10.64 8.13
C PHE A 133 8.73 11.72 9.21
N GLN A 134 8.65 12.96 8.76
CA GLN A 134 8.56 14.14 9.61
C GLN A 134 7.43 15.04 9.09
N ARG A 135 6.70 15.66 10.01
CA ARG A 135 5.72 16.70 9.73
C ARG A 135 6.08 17.94 10.54
N VAL A 136 6.32 19.05 9.87
CA VAL A 136 6.74 20.33 10.46
C VAL A 136 6.06 21.51 9.77
N ALA A 137 6.25 22.73 10.30
CA ALA A 137 5.91 23.95 9.59
C ALA A 137 6.75 24.08 8.29
N ALA A 138 6.19 24.69 7.25
CA ALA A 138 6.81 24.72 5.91
C ALA A 138 8.21 25.38 5.90
N HIS A 139 8.45 26.37 6.75
CA HIS A 139 9.75 27.03 6.85
C HIS A 139 10.87 26.14 7.44
N GLU A 140 10.52 25.05 8.10
CA GLU A 140 11.46 24.07 8.70
C GLU A 140 11.84 22.94 7.73
N LEU A 141 11.38 22.96 6.47
CA LEU A 141 11.69 21.92 5.50
C LEU A 141 13.21 21.67 5.38
N GLU A 142 14.00 22.72 5.33
CA GLU A 142 15.46 22.60 5.22
C GLU A 142 16.08 21.87 6.41
N THR A 143 15.58 22.14 7.62
CA THR A 143 16.04 21.48 8.85
C THR A 143 15.82 19.97 8.77
N ILE A 144 14.63 19.52 8.38
CA ILE A 144 14.33 18.08 8.32
C ILE A 144 15.03 17.38 7.16
N MET A 145 15.19 18.02 6.00
CA MET A 145 15.92 17.45 4.86
C MET A 145 17.41 17.25 5.20
N ARG A 146 18.02 18.21 5.87
CA ARG A 146 19.40 18.08 6.33
C ARG A 146 19.61 16.93 7.33
N LEU A 147 18.73 16.81 8.33
CA LEU A 147 18.81 15.77 9.34
C LEU A 147 18.57 14.38 8.75
N GLU A 148 17.60 14.24 7.84
CA GLU A 148 17.29 12.98 7.19
C GLU A 148 18.40 12.53 6.23
N ALA A 149 18.99 13.46 5.47
CA ALA A 149 20.13 13.19 4.61
C ALA A 149 21.37 12.75 5.41
N ASP A 150 21.60 13.32 6.60
CA ASP A 150 22.68 12.92 7.49
C ASP A 150 22.51 11.47 7.96
N ARG A 151 21.34 11.07 8.42
CA ARG A 151 21.13 9.69 8.88
C ARG A 151 21.07 8.65 7.75
N MET A 152 20.78 9.06 6.50
CA MET A 152 20.88 8.18 5.34
C MET A 152 22.31 7.64 5.14
N TYR A 153 23.33 8.40 5.50
CA TYR A 153 24.70 8.05 5.15
C TYR A 153 25.68 7.99 6.34
N ASN A 154 25.43 8.73 7.41
CA ASN A 154 26.38 8.96 8.50
C ASN A 154 26.01 8.25 9.81
N LEU A 155 25.15 7.21 9.76
CA LEU A 155 24.74 6.45 10.96
C LEU A 155 25.97 5.93 11.70
N VAL A 156 26.00 6.14 13.01
CA VAL A 156 27.03 5.60 13.94
C VAL A 156 26.35 4.79 15.00
N LEU A 157 26.74 3.53 15.09
CA LEU A 157 26.20 2.59 16.09
C LEU A 157 27.34 1.99 16.88
N THR A 158 27.16 1.95 18.20
CA THR A 158 28.04 1.32 19.16
C THR A 158 27.24 0.41 20.07
N ASP A 159 27.87 -0.58 20.72
CA ASP A 159 27.16 -1.56 21.53
C ASP A 159 26.37 -0.93 22.70
N ASP A 160 26.89 0.16 23.25
CA ASP A 160 26.24 0.89 24.36
C ASP A 160 24.89 1.54 23.98
N VAL A 161 24.64 1.80 22.70
CA VAL A 161 23.34 2.29 22.21
C VAL A 161 22.50 1.19 21.55
N VAL A 162 23.13 0.18 20.95
CA VAL A 162 22.47 -0.90 20.20
C VAL A 162 21.88 -1.96 21.16
N LEU A 163 22.65 -2.43 22.13
CA LEU A 163 22.20 -3.50 23.02
C LEU A 163 21.00 -3.11 23.89
N PRO A 164 20.94 -1.91 24.51
CA PRO A 164 19.73 -1.47 25.19
C PRO A 164 18.51 -1.35 24.25
N GLU A 165 18.71 -0.91 23.01
CA GLU A 165 17.61 -0.80 22.05
C GLU A 165 17.08 -2.16 21.59
N ARG A 166 17.95 -3.18 21.52
CA ARG A 166 17.52 -4.56 21.31
C ARG A 166 16.56 -5.03 22.41
N ASP A 167 16.84 -4.67 23.67
CA ASP A 167 15.95 -4.99 24.78
C ASP A 167 14.61 -4.25 24.68
N VAL A 168 14.59 -3.03 24.15
CA VAL A 168 13.35 -2.29 23.84
C VAL A 168 12.53 -3.06 22.81
N VAL A 169 13.14 -3.54 21.73
CA VAL A 169 12.45 -4.33 20.67
C VAL A 169 11.93 -5.67 21.24
N LEU A 170 12.69 -6.32 22.12
CA LEU A 170 12.24 -7.54 22.82
C LEU A 170 11.00 -7.26 23.68
N GLU A 171 10.96 -6.13 24.38
CA GLU A 171 9.80 -5.74 25.19
C GLU A 171 8.59 -5.34 24.32
N GLU A 172 8.84 -4.66 23.20
CA GLU A 172 7.81 -4.37 22.22
C GLU A 172 7.18 -5.64 21.65
N ARG A 173 7.99 -6.67 21.31
CA ARG A 173 7.48 -7.96 20.90
C ARG A 173 6.61 -8.61 21.97
N ARG A 174 7.05 -8.61 23.24
CA ARG A 174 6.25 -9.12 24.36
C ARG A 174 4.90 -8.41 24.43
N SER A 175 4.92 -7.08 24.37
CA SER A 175 3.71 -6.26 24.46
C SER A 175 2.76 -6.45 23.30
N ARG A 176 3.27 -6.42 22.07
CA ARG A 176 2.44 -6.43 20.84
C ARG A 176 2.03 -7.83 20.40
N THR A 177 2.85 -8.86 20.66
CA THR A 177 2.64 -10.21 20.14
C THR A 177 2.42 -11.21 21.27
N ASP A 178 3.38 -11.39 22.18
CA ASP A 178 3.36 -12.50 23.15
C ASP A 178 2.25 -12.32 24.20
N ASN A 179 1.86 -11.10 24.50
CA ASN A 179 0.75 -10.79 25.40
C ASN A 179 -0.63 -10.73 24.70
N SER A 180 -0.70 -10.91 23.39
CA SER A 180 -1.93 -10.85 22.58
C SER A 180 -2.24 -12.19 21.91
N PRO A 181 -3.20 -13.00 22.40
CA PRO A 181 -3.57 -14.27 21.76
C PRO A 181 -3.94 -14.12 20.29
N ALA A 182 -4.62 -13.01 19.92
CA ALA A 182 -4.96 -12.73 18.54
C ALA A 182 -3.73 -12.45 17.66
N ALA A 183 -2.69 -11.79 18.20
CA ALA A 183 -1.45 -11.56 17.47
C ALA A 183 -0.63 -12.86 17.33
N GLN A 184 -0.56 -13.67 18.38
CA GLN A 184 0.06 -15.00 18.34
C GLN A 184 -0.61 -15.89 17.27
N LEU A 185 -1.94 -15.93 17.25
CA LEU A 185 -2.66 -16.71 16.25
C LEU A 185 -2.38 -16.20 14.83
N ARG A 186 -2.40 -14.88 14.60
CA ARG A 186 -2.08 -14.30 13.29
C ARG A 186 -0.68 -14.66 12.81
N GLU A 187 0.31 -14.65 13.72
CA GLU A 187 1.69 -15.06 13.41
C GLU A 187 1.75 -16.52 12.95
N GLN A 188 1.05 -17.43 13.65
CA GLN A 188 0.98 -18.85 13.29
C GLN A 188 0.21 -19.07 11.96
N VAL A 189 -0.89 -18.35 11.75
CA VAL A 189 -1.65 -18.39 10.50
C VAL A 189 -0.80 -17.96 9.33
N ARG A 190 -0.08 -16.86 9.48
CA ARG A 190 0.81 -16.34 8.43
C ARG A 190 1.92 -17.33 8.11
N ARG A 191 2.52 -17.95 9.12
CA ARG A 191 3.52 -18.99 8.91
C ARG A 191 2.95 -20.23 8.23
N ALA A 192 1.71 -20.60 8.54
CA ALA A 192 1.02 -21.69 7.85
C ALA A 192 0.60 -21.32 6.42
N LEU A 193 0.32 -20.03 6.15
CA LEU A 193 -0.08 -19.55 4.83
C LEU A 193 1.13 -19.48 3.87
N TYR A 194 2.27 -18.99 4.33
CA TYR A 194 3.50 -18.89 3.52
C TYR A 194 4.46 -20.03 3.88
N LEU A 195 4.53 -21.06 3.03
CA LEU A 195 5.36 -22.25 3.26
C LEU A 195 6.84 -21.95 3.09
N ASN A 196 7.19 -21.17 2.10
CA ASN A 196 8.58 -20.89 1.72
C ASN A 196 8.88 -19.38 1.65
N HIS A 197 7.89 -18.55 1.39
CA HIS A 197 8.09 -17.13 1.20
C HIS A 197 8.42 -16.41 2.53
N PRO A 198 9.35 -15.43 2.56
CA PRO A 198 9.72 -14.70 3.77
C PRO A 198 8.58 -13.89 4.40
N TYR A 199 7.48 -13.64 3.73
CA TYR A 199 6.27 -13.06 4.33
C TYR A 199 5.67 -13.93 5.46
N GLY A 200 6.06 -15.19 5.57
CA GLY A 200 5.70 -16.05 6.70
C GLY A 200 6.44 -15.72 8.00
N ARG A 201 7.49 -14.87 7.99
CA ARG A 201 8.21 -14.43 9.19
C ARG A 201 7.57 -13.17 9.76
N PRO A 202 7.54 -12.96 11.09
CA PRO A 202 7.02 -11.72 11.66
C PRO A 202 7.96 -10.54 11.35
N VAL A 203 7.41 -9.37 11.01
CA VAL A 203 8.20 -8.15 10.76
C VAL A 203 9.03 -7.75 11.99
N ILE A 204 8.46 -7.89 13.19
CA ILE A 204 9.17 -7.60 14.44
C ILE A 204 10.28 -8.63 14.74
N GLY A 205 10.27 -9.78 14.06
CA GLY A 205 11.22 -10.87 14.27
C GLY A 205 10.77 -11.91 15.30
N TRP A 206 11.39 -13.10 15.24
CA TRP A 206 11.25 -14.14 16.26
C TRP A 206 12.03 -13.77 17.52
N MET A 207 11.48 -13.99 18.69
CA MET A 207 12.11 -13.67 20.00
C MET A 207 13.55 -14.24 20.10
N SER A 208 13.79 -15.47 19.62
CA SER A 208 15.09 -16.11 19.61
C SER A 208 16.10 -15.39 18.72
N GLU A 209 15.67 -14.95 17.54
CA GLU A 209 16.54 -14.32 16.53
C GLU A 209 16.85 -12.87 16.91
N ILE A 210 15.86 -12.13 17.46
CA ILE A 210 16.08 -10.75 17.96
C ILE A 210 17.19 -10.71 19.02
N ARG A 211 17.26 -11.72 19.92
CA ARG A 211 18.31 -11.80 20.95
C ARG A 211 19.72 -11.90 20.38
N GLU A 212 19.87 -12.44 19.18
CA GLU A 212 21.13 -12.67 18.49
C GLU A 212 21.50 -11.53 17.50
N LEU A 213 20.70 -10.47 17.44
CA LEU A 213 21.01 -9.30 16.62
C LEU A 213 22.15 -8.51 17.29
N THR A 214 23.13 -8.12 16.47
CA THR A 214 24.35 -7.40 16.91
C THR A 214 24.50 -6.07 16.18
N THR A 215 25.39 -5.24 16.67
CA THR A 215 25.81 -3.97 16.04
C THR A 215 26.34 -4.21 14.63
N GLU A 216 27.17 -5.26 14.44
CA GLU A 216 27.76 -5.59 13.14
C GLU A 216 26.70 -5.98 12.13
N LYS A 217 25.72 -6.82 12.51
CA LYS A 217 24.59 -7.21 11.64
C LYS A 217 23.78 -5.98 11.23
N ALA A 218 23.44 -5.12 12.17
CA ALA A 218 22.69 -3.89 11.89
C ALA A 218 23.44 -2.95 10.94
N LEU A 219 24.75 -2.74 11.16
CA LEU A 219 25.59 -1.93 10.27
C LEU A 219 25.78 -2.57 8.90
N ALA A 220 25.90 -3.89 8.81
CA ALA A 220 26.01 -4.62 7.54
C ALA A 220 24.71 -4.43 6.73
N PHE A 221 23.55 -4.61 7.35
CA PHE A 221 22.25 -4.44 6.73
C PHE A 221 22.04 -2.98 6.26
N TYR A 222 22.39 -2.00 7.09
CA TYR A 222 22.36 -0.59 6.73
C TYR A 222 23.22 -0.29 5.50
N ARG A 223 24.48 -0.72 5.49
CA ARG A 223 25.40 -0.49 4.37
C ARG A 223 24.97 -1.18 3.07
N LYS A 224 24.30 -2.33 3.20
CA LYS A 224 23.82 -3.13 2.07
C LYS A 224 22.59 -2.50 1.39
N HIS A 225 21.70 -1.87 2.14
CA HIS A 225 20.37 -1.50 1.64
C HIS A 225 20.05 0.00 1.67
N TYR A 226 20.68 0.78 2.56
CA TYR A 226 20.40 2.22 2.68
C TYR A 226 21.30 3.02 1.73
N SER A 227 20.76 3.29 0.55
CA SER A 227 21.45 4.00 -0.53
C SER A 227 20.45 4.90 -1.28
N PRO A 228 20.92 6.04 -1.86
CA PRO A 228 20.04 6.91 -2.64
C PRO A 228 19.27 6.20 -3.75
N SER A 229 19.91 5.31 -4.52
CA SER A 229 19.26 4.57 -5.62
C SER A 229 18.18 3.59 -5.16
N ASN A 230 18.23 3.16 -3.87
CA ASN A 230 17.24 2.28 -3.25
C ASN A 230 16.15 3.04 -2.50
N ALA A 231 16.11 4.37 -2.61
CA ALA A 231 15.20 5.22 -1.85
C ALA A 231 14.35 6.14 -2.74
N MET A 232 13.22 6.58 -2.18
CA MET A 232 12.38 7.65 -2.71
C MET A 232 12.09 8.66 -1.62
N LEU A 233 12.44 9.93 -1.90
CA LEU A 233 12.08 11.07 -1.06
C LEU A 233 10.76 11.66 -1.56
N ILE A 234 9.77 11.77 -0.69
CA ILE A 234 8.47 12.37 -1.01
C ILE A 234 8.24 13.56 -0.09
N ILE A 235 8.02 14.73 -0.68
CA ILE A 235 7.71 15.96 0.04
C ILE A 235 6.30 16.39 -0.35
N ALA A 236 5.42 16.55 0.64
CA ALA A 236 4.05 17.00 0.43
C ALA A 236 3.74 18.23 1.30
N GLY A 237 2.93 19.16 0.79
CA GLY A 237 2.49 20.31 1.56
C GLY A 237 2.82 21.65 0.94
N ASP A 238 3.01 22.68 1.77
CA ASP A 238 3.24 24.07 1.36
C ASP A 238 4.68 24.27 0.89
N VAL A 239 4.97 23.75 -0.30
CA VAL A 239 6.29 23.79 -0.96
C VAL A 239 6.12 23.91 -2.46
N THR A 240 7.18 24.36 -3.16
CA THR A 240 7.28 24.32 -4.63
C THR A 240 8.31 23.28 -5.07
N LEU A 241 8.14 22.75 -6.27
CA LEU A 241 9.08 21.80 -6.89
C LEU A 241 10.52 22.36 -6.88
N ASP A 242 10.71 23.62 -7.24
CA ASP A 242 12.04 24.22 -7.33
C ASP A 242 12.72 24.33 -5.96
N ARG A 243 11.98 24.75 -4.92
CA ARG A 243 12.52 24.77 -3.55
C ARG A 243 12.94 23.37 -3.07
N VAL A 244 12.14 22.34 -3.35
CA VAL A 244 12.49 20.96 -2.99
C VAL A 244 13.71 20.49 -3.80
N ARG A 245 13.78 20.82 -5.09
CA ARG A 245 14.93 20.45 -5.93
C ARG A 245 16.24 21.04 -5.40
N ASP A 246 16.27 22.33 -5.08
CA ASP A 246 17.47 22.99 -4.56
C ASP A 246 17.93 22.34 -3.25
N LEU A 247 17.02 22.07 -2.33
CA LEU A 247 17.34 21.43 -1.05
C LEU A 247 17.77 19.96 -1.24
N ALA A 248 17.11 19.22 -2.14
CA ALA A 248 17.48 17.84 -2.43
C ALA A 248 18.88 17.76 -3.05
N MET A 249 19.20 18.63 -4.01
CA MET A 249 20.54 18.72 -4.59
C MET A 249 21.59 19.10 -3.53
N LYS A 250 21.26 20.02 -2.61
CA LYS A 250 22.17 20.48 -1.56
C LYS A 250 22.50 19.39 -0.55
N TYR A 251 21.50 18.65 -0.06
CA TYR A 251 21.67 17.74 1.08
C TYR A 251 21.79 16.26 0.68
N TYR A 252 21.04 15.81 -0.32
CA TYR A 252 21.07 14.41 -0.78
C TYR A 252 21.99 14.20 -1.99
N GLY A 253 22.17 15.23 -2.85
CA GLY A 253 23.03 15.12 -4.03
C GLY A 253 24.47 14.69 -3.74
N PRO A 254 25.14 15.20 -2.68
CA PRO A 254 26.51 14.79 -2.32
C PRO A 254 26.63 13.37 -1.75
N ILE A 255 25.52 12.70 -1.40
CA ILE A 255 25.57 11.35 -0.84
C ILE A 255 25.94 10.36 -1.95
N PRO A 256 27.07 9.63 -1.82
CA PRO A 256 27.45 8.65 -2.82
C PRO A 256 26.48 7.47 -2.83
N ASP A 257 26.12 7.02 -4.02
CA ASP A 257 25.35 5.79 -4.19
C ASP A 257 26.20 4.57 -3.88
N ARG A 258 25.53 3.52 -3.38
CA ARG A 258 26.11 2.21 -3.11
C ARG A 258 25.37 1.17 -3.95
N ALA A 259 26.06 0.17 -4.44
CA ALA A 259 25.43 -0.95 -5.11
C ALA A 259 24.51 -1.68 -4.14
N VAL A 260 23.21 -1.71 -4.48
CA VAL A 260 22.20 -2.46 -3.72
C VAL A 260 21.89 -3.73 -4.48
N PRO A 261 21.87 -4.90 -3.83
CA PRO A 261 21.56 -6.16 -4.50
C PRO A 261 20.09 -6.18 -5.00
N ASP A 262 19.89 -6.90 -6.09
CA ASP A 262 18.54 -7.17 -6.57
C ASP A 262 17.73 -7.96 -5.54
N ARG A 263 16.44 -7.67 -5.46
CA ARG A 263 15.51 -8.36 -4.57
C ARG A 263 15.10 -9.70 -5.18
N VAL A 264 15.78 -10.76 -4.78
CA VAL A 264 15.46 -12.13 -5.19
C VAL A 264 14.80 -12.85 -4.03
N ARG A 265 13.55 -13.30 -4.24
CA ARG A 265 12.79 -14.00 -3.22
C ARG A 265 12.39 -15.40 -3.65
N PRO A 266 12.36 -16.36 -2.71
CA PRO A 266 11.82 -17.69 -2.96
C PRO A 266 10.35 -17.58 -3.38
N LYS A 267 9.97 -18.32 -4.43
CA LYS A 267 8.57 -18.41 -4.84
C LYS A 267 7.79 -19.27 -3.85
N GLU A 268 6.57 -18.84 -3.54
CA GLU A 268 5.65 -19.64 -2.77
C GLU A 268 5.15 -20.84 -3.60
N PRO A 269 5.29 -22.10 -3.11
CA PRO A 269 4.77 -23.25 -3.83
C PRO A 269 3.25 -23.29 -3.82
N PRO A 270 2.61 -23.92 -4.83
CA PRO A 270 1.16 -24.08 -4.86
C PRO A 270 0.65 -24.85 -3.64
N HIS A 271 -0.35 -24.32 -2.98
CA HIS A 271 -1.04 -25.00 -1.89
C HIS A 271 -1.92 -26.14 -2.42
N ARG A 272 -1.92 -27.28 -1.72
CA ARG A 272 -2.64 -28.50 -2.14
C ARG A 272 -3.57 -29.06 -1.07
N ALA A 273 -3.53 -28.50 0.14
CA ALA A 273 -4.33 -28.95 1.27
C ALA A 273 -4.73 -27.78 2.17
N ALA A 274 -5.96 -27.75 2.61
CA ALA A 274 -6.44 -26.84 3.64
C ALA A 274 -5.69 -27.06 4.96
N ARG A 275 -5.45 -25.99 5.69
CA ARG A 275 -4.78 -26.01 6.99
C ARG A 275 -5.67 -25.38 8.04
N ARG A 276 -5.53 -25.84 9.28
CA ARG A 276 -6.25 -25.31 10.42
C ARG A 276 -5.27 -24.99 11.55
N VAL A 277 -5.43 -23.80 12.14
CA VAL A 277 -4.68 -23.35 13.30
C VAL A 277 -5.67 -22.93 14.37
N GLU A 278 -5.58 -23.52 15.54
CA GLU A 278 -6.45 -23.23 16.68
C GLU A 278 -5.61 -22.78 17.88
N LEU A 279 -6.02 -21.69 18.51
CA LEU A 279 -5.40 -21.19 19.75
C LEU A 279 -6.47 -21.03 20.84
N ARG A 280 -6.20 -21.62 22.01
CA ARG A 280 -6.99 -21.43 23.23
C ARG A 280 -6.21 -20.61 24.23
N SER A 281 -6.87 -19.66 24.87
CA SER A 281 -6.24 -18.84 25.89
C SER A 281 -7.26 -18.31 26.90
N ALA A 282 -6.89 -18.31 28.18
CA ALA A 282 -7.68 -17.72 29.26
C ALA A 282 -7.90 -16.19 29.08
N ARG A 283 -7.08 -15.54 28.25
CA ARG A 283 -7.21 -14.10 27.93
C ARG A 283 -8.26 -13.82 26.84
N VAL A 284 -8.75 -14.84 26.15
CA VAL A 284 -9.79 -14.70 25.11
C VAL A 284 -11.17 -14.74 25.76
N ARG A 285 -11.95 -13.70 25.53
CA ARG A 285 -13.35 -13.60 26.01
C ARG A 285 -14.36 -13.92 24.91
N LEU A 286 -14.09 -13.48 23.69
CA LEU A 286 -14.95 -13.71 22.53
C LEU A 286 -14.21 -14.57 21.51
N PRO A 287 -14.75 -15.73 21.14
CA PRO A 287 -14.16 -16.54 20.09
C PRO A 287 -14.26 -15.84 18.73
N ALA A 288 -13.38 -16.22 17.81
CA ALA A 288 -13.41 -15.76 16.44
C ALA A 288 -12.96 -16.87 15.50
N VAL A 289 -13.52 -16.89 14.31
CA VAL A 289 -13.09 -17.76 13.21
C VAL A 289 -12.71 -16.89 12.03
N SER A 290 -11.64 -17.25 11.33
CA SER A 290 -11.32 -16.66 10.03
C SER A 290 -10.75 -17.70 9.08
N ARG A 291 -10.85 -17.43 7.78
CA ARG A 291 -10.17 -18.20 6.73
C ARG A 291 -9.41 -17.23 5.85
N THR A 292 -8.11 -17.49 5.67
CA THR A 292 -7.19 -16.66 4.91
C THR A 292 -6.66 -17.44 3.72
N TYR A 293 -6.59 -16.79 2.57
CA TYR A 293 -6.14 -17.33 1.28
C TYR A 293 -4.95 -16.52 0.77
N LEU A 294 -4.02 -17.17 0.07
CA LEU A 294 -3.07 -16.44 -0.77
C LEU A 294 -3.82 -15.82 -1.95
N ALA A 295 -3.52 -14.57 -2.23
CA ALA A 295 -4.17 -13.83 -3.31
C ALA A 295 -3.14 -13.07 -4.14
N PRO A 296 -3.35 -12.89 -5.45
CA PRO A 296 -2.54 -11.98 -6.25
C PRO A 296 -2.45 -10.59 -5.60
N SER A 297 -1.30 -9.94 -5.73
CA SER A 297 -1.11 -8.54 -5.36
C SER A 297 -1.17 -7.63 -6.60
N TYR A 298 -0.99 -6.32 -6.41
CA TYR A 298 -0.81 -5.38 -7.53
C TYR A 298 0.47 -5.63 -8.33
N ALA A 299 1.47 -6.28 -7.74
CA ALA A 299 2.76 -6.55 -8.38
C ALA A 299 2.93 -8.00 -8.82
N SER A 300 2.22 -8.95 -8.21
CA SER A 300 2.39 -10.40 -8.43
C SER A 300 1.14 -11.07 -8.99
N GLY A 301 1.29 -12.28 -9.53
CA GLY A 301 0.20 -13.01 -10.17
C GLY A 301 -0.27 -12.33 -11.47
N GLU A 302 -1.54 -12.49 -11.79
CA GLU A 302 -2.17 -11.69 -12.84
C GLU A 302 -2.52 -10.31 -12.25
N LYS A 303 -1.68 -9.31 -12.45
CA LYS A 303 -1.78 -7.95 -11.84
C LYS A 303 -3.18 -7.33 -11.90
N GLN A 304 -3.93 -7.60 -12.97
CA GLN A 304 -5.29 -7.09 -13.14
C GLN A 304 -6.31 -7.69 -12.13
N GLN A 305 -5.95 -8.76 -11.43
CA GLN A 305 -6.84 -9.42 -10.45
C GLN A 305 -6.92 -8.68 -9.11
N ALA A 306 -5.95 -7.80 -8.79
CA ALA A 306 -5.96 -7.05 -7.55
C ALA A 306 -7.18 -6.12 -7.43
N TYR A 307 -7.55 -5.41 -8.49
CA TYR A 307 -8.71 -4.51 -8.49
C TYR A 307 -10.05 -5.23 -8.25
N PRO A 308 -10.38 -6.32 -8.97
CA PRO A 308 -11.59 -7.08 -8.65
C PRO A 308 -11.56 -7.78 -7.29
N LEU A 309 -10.38 -8.15 -6.74
CA LEU A 309 -10.25 -8.66 -5.37
C LEU A 309 -10.58 -7.58 -4.32
N GLU A 310 -10.17 -6.36 -4.57
CA GLU A 310 -10.52 -5.21 -3.71
C GLU A 310 -12.04 -4.96 -3.71
N VAL A 311 -12.67 -5.00 -4.88
CA VAL A 311 -14.13 -4.90 -5.01
C VAL A 311 -14.82 -6.11 -4.34
N LEU A 312 -14.30 -7.33 -4.50
CA LEU A 312 -14.82 -8.55 -3.87
C LEU A 312 -14.81 -8.44 -2.34
N SER A 313 -13.69 -7.96 -1.76
CA SER A 313 -13.59 -7.79 -0.31
C SER A 313 -14.65 -6.82 0.23
N GLN A 314 -14.88 -5.74 -0.50
CA GLN A 314 -15.91 -4.74 -0.14
C GLN A 314 -17.34 -5.30 -0.26
N VAL A 315 -17.63 -6.07 -1.31
CA VAL A 315 -18.97 -6.68 -1.49
C VAL A 315 -19.23 -7.74 -0.43
N LEU A 316 -18.23 -8.58 -0.14
CA LEU A 316 -18.36 -9.66 0.85
C LEU A 316 -18.41 -9.11 2.29
N GLY A 317 -17.52 -8.17 2.63
CA GLY A 317 -17.29 -7.83 4.03
C GLY A 317 -17.03 -6.36 4.35
N GLY A 318 -17.19 -5.43 3.40
CA GLY A 318 -16.91 -4.00 3.58
C GLY A 318 -18.02 -3.23 4.29
N GLY A 319 -18.29 -3.56 5.56
CA GLY A 319 -19.23 -2.84 6.42
C GLY A 319 -20.64 -3.42 6.48
N SER A 320 -21.58 -2.65 7.08
CA SER A 320 -22.93 -3.14 7.44
C SER A 320 -23.83 -3.54 6.26
N THR A 321 -23.53 -3.06 5.06
CA THR A 321 -24.28 -3.37 3.83
C THR A 321 -23.70 -4.55 3.04
N SER A 322 -22.58 -5.11 3.49
CA SER A 322 -21.91 -6.24 2.85
C SER A 322 -22.66 -7.56 3.06
N ARG A 323 -22.37 -8.53 2.21
CA ARG A 323 -23.11 -9.81 2.20
C ARG A 323 -22.98 -10.57 3.52
N LEU A 324 -21.76 -10.79 4.00
CA LEU A 324 -21.52 -11.55 5.23
C LEU A 324 -22.14 -10.87 6.46
N TYR A 325 -22.00 -9.55 6.57
CA TYR A 325 -22.61 -8.82 7.68
C TYR A 325 -24.13 -8.94 7.66
N ARG A 326 -24.78 -8.69 6.53
CA ARG A 326 -26.24 -8.79 6.42
C ARG A 326 -26.74 -10.20 6.78
N LYS A 327 -26.09 -11.23 6.21
CA LYS A 327 -26.53 -12.62 6.39
C LYS A 327 -26.32 -13.12 7.80
N LEU A 328 -25.15 -12.94 8.38
CA LEU A 328 -24.78 -13.55 9.66
C LEU A 328 -25.14 -12.68 10.87
N VAL A 329 -25.02 -11.34 10.71
CA VAL A 329 -25.30 -10.42 11.83
C VAL A 329 -26.75 -9.97 11.86
N VAL A 330 -27.31 -9.54 10.70
CA VAL A 330 -28.66 -8.94 10.66
C VAL A 330 -29.74 -10.03 10.49
N GLU A 331 -29.67 -10.85 9.42
CA GLU A 331 -30.75 -11.79 9.07
C GLU A 331 -30.76 -13.01 9.99
N ARG A 332 -29.62 -13.69 10.16
CA ARG A 332 -29.51 -14.89 11.02
C ARG A 332 -29.30 -14.55 12.50
N GLY A 333 -28.75 -13.40 12.80
CA GLY A 333 -28.52 -12.92 14.15
C GLY A 333 -27.58 -13.79 15.00
N ILE A 334 -26.68 -14.58 14.39
CA ILE A 334 -25.76 -15.52 15.06
C ILE A 334 -24.37 -14.94 15.28
N ALA A 335 -24.00 -13.89 14.55
CA ALA A 335 -22.72 -13.21 14.69
C ALA A 335 -22.88 -11.83 15.34
N SER A 336 -21.86 -11.41 16.09
CA SER A 336 -21.66 -10.02 16.55
C SER A 336 -20.93 -9.17 15.51
N GLY A 337 -20.17 -9.81 14.62
CA GLY A 337 -19.44 -9.20 13.52
C GLY A 337 -19.05 -10.24 12.49
N ALA A 338 -19.07 -9.84 11.23
CA ALA A 338 -18.58 -10.63 10.10
C ALA A 338 -18.10 -9.72 8.99
N GLY A 339 -17.06 -10.12 8.27
CA GLY A 339 -16.48 -9.31 7.23
C GLY A 339 -15.47 -10.03 6.35
N ALA A 340 -14.92 -9.28 5.40
CA ALA A 340 -13.82 -9.72 4.53
C ALA A 340 -12.81 -8.58 4.38
N TRP A 341 -11.59 -8.94 4.02
CA TRP A 341 -10.51 -8.01 3.75
C TRP A 341 -9.61 -8.54 2.64
N TYR A 342 -8.92 -7.64 1.98
CA TYR A 342 -7.90 -7.94 0.99
C TYR A 342 -6.68 -7.07 1.24
N SER A 343 -5.49 -7.67 1.21
CA SER A 343 -4.20 -6.99 1.29
C SER A 343 -3.40 -7.35 0.04
N GLY A 344 -3.52 -6.50 -0.98
CA GLY A 344 -2.82 -6.64 -2.25
C GLY A 344 -1.54 -5.82 -2.33
N ASP A 345 -1.20 -5.12 -1.26
CA ASP A 345 -0.05 -4.24 -1.17
C ASP A 345 1.20 -5.05 -0.79
N GLY A 346 1.81 -5.68 -1.77
CA GLY A 346 3.03 -6.47 -1.63
C GLY A 346 3.74 -6.66 -2.96
N LEU A 347 5.05 -6.88 -2.91
CA LEU A 347 5.86 -7.21 -4.08
C LEU A 347 5.50 -8.62 -4.60
N ASP A 348 5.11 -9.52 -3.68
CA ASP A 348 4.68 -10.89 -3.93
C ASP A 348 3.21 -11.10 -3.56
N TYR A 349 2.76 -12.37 -3.49
CA TYR A 349 1.38 -12.69 -3.17
C TYR A 349 0.93 -12.06 -1.86
N GLY A 350 -0.23 -11.41 -1.90
CA GLY A 350 -0.95 -10.88 -0.76
C GLY A 350 -1.91 -11.88 -0.15
N GLU A 351 -2.88 -11.37 0.61
CA GLU A 351 -3.82 -12.17 1.38
C GLU A 351 -5.25 -11.70 1.15
N PHE A 352 -6.17 -12.65 1.03
CA PHE A 352 -7.61 -12.39 1.11
C PHE A 352 -8.17 -13.15 2.32
N GLY A 353 -8.99 -12.50 3.15
CA GLY A 353 -9.54 -13.14 4.34
C GLY A 353 -11.00 -12.83 4.56
N ILE A 354 -11.70 -13.81 5.19
CA ILE A 354 -13.03 -13.65 5.75
C ILE A 354 -12.99 -13.98 7.23
N TYR A 355 -13.85 -13.35 8.01
CA TYR A 355 -13.91 -13.59 9.45
C TYR A 355 -15.34 -13.43 9.99
N ALA A 356 -15.58 -14.08 11.13
CA ALA A 356 -16.79 -13.88 11.92
C ALA A 356 -16.50 -14.09 13.42
N SER A 357 -17.24 -13.38 14.26
CA SER A 357 -17.29 -13.59 15.71
C SER A 357 -18.72 -13.85 16.13
N PRO A 358 -19.00 -14.84 16.99
CA PRO A 358 -20.35 -15.13 17.45
C PRO A 358 -20.89 -14.04 18.36
N LYS A 359 -22.19 -14.02 18.57
CA LYS A 359 -22.77 -13.30 19.70
C LYS A 359 -22.29 -13.91 21.03
N ALA A 360 -22.40 -13.15 22.11
CA ALA A 360 -22.08 -13.65 23.45
C ALA A 360 -22.86 -14.95 23.75
N GLY A 361 -22.14 -16.00 24.14
CA GLY A 361 -22.70 -17.33 24.36
C GLY A 361 -23.06 -18.13 23.09
N GLY A 362 -22.77 -17.59 21.91
CA GLY A 362 -23.04 -18.28 20.65
C GLY A 362 -22.05 -19.41 20.35
N ASP A 363 -22.51 -20.39 19.60
CA ASP A 363 -21.71 -21.55 19.17
C ASP A 363 -20.80 -21.17 18.00
N ILE A 364 -19.48 -21.26 18.22
CA ILE A 364 -18.47 -20.95 17.21
C ILE A 364 -18.46 -21.97 16.07
N ALA A 365 -18.75 -23.24 16.32
CA ALA A 365 -18.77 -24.27 15.29
C ALA A 365 -19.98 -24.08 14.35
N ALA A 366 -21.13 -23.74 14.89
CA ALA A 366 -22.30 -23.38 14.10
C ALA A 366 -22.07 -22.10 13.27
N LEU A 367 -21.38 -21.10 13.84
CA LEU A 367 -21.01 -19.88 13.13
C LEU A 367 -19.99 -20.15 12.02
N GLU A 368 -18.98 -20.96 12.27
CA GLU A 368 -17.97 -21.35 11.28
C GLU A 368 -18.65 -22.02 10.07
N LYS A 369 -19.52 -23.00 10.33
CA LYS A 369 -20.32 -23.67 9.29
C LYS A 369 -21.13 -22.66 8.48
N ALA A 370 -21.83 -21.76 9.17
CA ALA A 370 -22.66 -20.74 8.54
C ALA A 370 -21.87 -19.75 7.69
N LEU A 371 -20.65 -19.37 8.14
CA LEU A 371 -19.75 -18.48 7.41
C LEU A 371 -19.31 -19.10 6.08
N PHE A 372 -18.95 -20.38 6.09
CA PHE A 372 -18.48 -21.07 4.89
C PHE A 372 -19.63 -21.43 3.94
N GLU A 373 -20.79 -21.83 4.45
CA GLU A 373 -22.01 -22.00 3.63
C GLU A 373 -22.38 -20.71 2.90
N GLU A 374 -22.28 -19.55 3.57
CA GLU A 374 -22.58 -18.27 2.94
C GLU A 374 -21.52 -17.84 1.92
N LEU A 375 -20.24 -18.21 2.13
CA LEU A 375 -19.20 -18.02 1.13
C LEU A 375 -19.47 -18.86 -0.13
N ASP A 376 -19.80 -20.15 0.04
CA ASP A 376 -20.12 -21.06 -1.05
C ASP A 376 -21.36 -20.61 -1.82
N ALA A 377 -22.38 -20.14 -1.10
CA ALA A 377 -23.57 -19.52 -1.69
C ALA A 377 -23.21 -18.26 -2.50
N ALA A 378 -22.30 -17.42 -1.98
CA ALA A 378 -21.83 -16.22 -2.70
C ALA A 378 -21.13 -16.58 -4.02
N ILE A 379 -20.32 -17.65 -4.03
CA ILE A 379 -19.59 -18.11 -5.23
C ILE A 379 -20.52 -18.77 -6.24
N SER A 380 -21.56 -19.50 -5.77
CA SER A 380 -22.51 -20.21 -6.65
C SER A 380 -23.57 -19.27 -7.24
N GLU A 381 -24.17 -18.43 -6.43
CA GLU A 381 -25.24 -17.49 -6.83
C GLU A 381 -24.71 -16.25 -7.57
N GLY A 382 -23.46 -15.85 -7.28
CA GLY A 382 -22.87 -14.63 -7.78
C GLY A 382 -23.24 -13.37 -6.96
N PHE A 383 -22.82 -12.23 -7.48
CA PHE A 383 -23.05 -10.92 -6.87
C PHE A 383 -23.97 -10.07 -7.75
N LYS A 384 -24.92 -9.40 -7.13
CA LYS A 384 -25.81 -8.49 -7.85
C LYS A 384 -25.05 -7.28 -8.40
N PRO A 385 -25.33 -6.83 -9.64
CA PRO A 385 -24.67 -5.67 -10.21
C PRO A 385 -24.74 -4.41 -9.35
N GLU A 386 -25.86 -4.21 -8.60
CA GLU A 386 -26.05 -3.07 -7.69
C GLU A 386 -25.08 -3.14 -6.48
N ASP A 387 -24.78 -4.35 -5.96
CA ASP A 387 -23.85 -4.53 -4.84
C ASP A 387 -22.41 -4.20 -5.26
N ILE A 388 -22.01 -4.62 -6.47
CA ILE A 388 -20.72 -4.28 -7.07
C ILE A 388 -20.63 -2.77 -7.34
N LYS A 389 -21.68 -2.17 -7.91
CA LYS A 389 -21.73 -0.71 -8.14
C LYS A 389 -21.59 0.06 -6.84
N ARG A 390 -22.29 -0.36 -5.78
CA ARG A 390 -22.20 0.24 -4.44
C ARG A 390 -20.80 0.08 -3.85
N ALA A 391 -20.19 -1.10 -3.94
CA ALA A 391 -18.84 -1.36 -3.45
C ALA A 391 -17.83 -0.44 -4.13
N LYS A 392 -17.81 -0.36 -5.46
CA LYS A 392 -16.94 0.55 -6.22
C LYS A 392 -17.11 2.00 -5.78
N LYS A 393 -18.35 2.47 -5.60
CA LYS A 393 -18.62 3.83 -5.12
C LYS A 393 -18.07 4.07 -3.71
N LEU A 394 -18.20 3.11 -2.80
CA LEU A 394 -17.69 3.24 -1.44
C LEU A 394 -16.16 3.27 -1.40
N ILE A 395 -15.50 2.38 -2.11
CA ILE A 395 -14.03 2.33 -2.22
C ILE A 395 -13.50 3.65 -2.78
N THR A 396 -14.05 4.12 -3.89
CA THR A 396 -13.64 5.38 -4.52
C THR A 396 -13.90 6.59 -3.62
N ALA A 397 -15.05 6.63 -2.92
CA ALA A 397 -15.35 7.71 -1.99
C ALA A 397 -14.35 7.73 -0.81
N GLN A 398 -14.02 6.57 -0.22
CA GLN A 398 -13.02 6.47 0.84
C GLN A 398 -11.65 6.98 0.38
N ALA A 399 -11.22 6.64 -0.83
CA ALA A 399 -9.99 7.13 -1.41
C ALA A 399 -9.99 8.65 -1.62
N ILE A 400 -11.13 9.23 -2.04
CA ILE A 400 -11.29 10.68 -2.18
C ILE A 400 -11.16 11.37 -0.82
N TYR A 401 -11.85 10.89 0.22
CA TYR A 401 -11.73 11.45 1.56
C TYR A 401 -10.32 11.30 2.16
N ALA A 402 -9.66 10.19 1.89
CA ALA A 402 -8.28 9.99 2.36
C ALA A 402 -7.31 11.05 1.81
N ARG A 403 -7.56 11.61 0.61
CA ARG A 403 -6.71 12.65 -0.02
C ARG A 403 -6.65 13.97 0.77
N ASP A 404 -7.62 14.25 1.63
CA ASP A 404 -7.61 15.47 2.45
C ASP A 404 -6.46 15.47 3.45
N GLY A 405 -5.94 14.32 3.81
CA GLY A 405 -4.78 14.20 4.68
C GLY A 405 -3.47 14.37 3.92
N ILE A 406 -2.58 15.24 4.41
CA ILE A 406 -1.24 15.49 3.84
C ILE A 406 -0.40 14.20 3.68
N ARG A 407 -0.69 13.15 4.44
CA ARG A 407 0.01 11.86 4.45
C ARG A 407 -0.44 10.91 3.34
N ALA A 408 -1.64 11.11 2.78
CA ALA A 408 -2.25 10.13 1.86
C ALA A 408 -1.43 9.93 0.58
N GLY A 409 -1.06 11.01 -0.09
CA GLY A 409 -0.24 10.96 -1.30
C GLY A 409 1.14 10.32 -1.06
N PRO A 410 1.92 10.81 -0.07
CA PRO A 410 3.19 10.19 0.28
C PRO A 410 3.12 8.72 0.63
N ASN A 411 2.08 8.26 1.34
CA ASN A 411 1.90 6.84 1.62
C ASN A 411 1.60 6.03 0.35
N ALA A 412 0.63 6.46 -0.45
CA ALA A 412 0.22 5.74 -1.65
C ALA A 412 1.38 5.60 -2.65
N ILE A 413 2.11 6.70 -2.91
CA ILE A 413 3.22 6.71 -3.86
C ILE A 413 4.43 5.95 -3.32
N GLY A 414 4.79 6.13 -2.03
CA GLY A 414 5.92 5.43 -1.42
C GLY A 414 5.69 3.91 -1.35
N GLN A 415 4.47 3.49 -1.02
CA GLN A 415 4.10 2.08 -1.01
C GLN A 415 4.15 1.49 -2.43
N ALA A 416 3.55 2.17 -3.41
CA ALA A 416 3.61 1.76 -4.83
C ALA A 416 5.06 1.62 -5.32
N PHE A 417 5.92 2.59 -5.03
CA PHE A 417 7.33 2.55 -5.38
C PHE A 417 8.07 1.33 -4.82
N THR A 418 7.83 1.00 -3.55
CA THR A 418 8.53 -0.11 -2.88
C THR A 418 8.02 -1.48 -3.32
N GLN A 419 6.84 -1.53 -3.93
CA GLN A 419 6.16 -2.74 -4.39
C GLN A 419 6.17 -2.90 -5.92
N GLY A 420 6.99 -2.11 -6.63
CA GLY A 420 7.17 -2.26 -8.07
C GLY A 420 6.03 -1.70 -8.93
N GLN A 421 5.20 -0.83 -8.37
CA GLN A 421 4.21 -0.03 -9.08
C GLN A 421 4.77 1.35 -9.42
N THR A 422 4.13 2.05 -10.34
CA THR A 422 4.49 3.40 -10.78
C THR A 422 3.57 4.46 -10.17
N ILE A 423 3.97 5.73 -10.29
CA ILE A 423 3.10 6.87 -9.93
C ILE A 423 1.82 6.86 -10.78
N GLU A 424 1.94 6.49 -12.05
CA GLU A 424 0.82 6.37 -12.99
C GLU A 424 -0.16 5.28 -12.56
N ASP A 425 0.32 4.18 -11.95
CA ASP A 425 -0.55 3.13 -11.38
C ASP A 425 -1.39 3.67 -10.24
N VAL A 426 -0.80 4.50 -9.36
CA VAL A 426 -1.51 5.17 -8.25
C VAL A 426 -2.56 6.15 -8.79
N GLU A 427 -2.18 6.98 -9.76
CA GLU A 427 -3.07 7.97 -10.37
C GLU A 427 -4.23 7.30 -11.15
N ALA A 428 -4.00 6.14 -11.79
CA ALA A 428 -5.00 5.41 -12.55
C ALA A 428 -5.90 4.49 -11.69
N TRP A 429 -5.58 4.29 -10.40
CA TRP A 429 -6.29 3.36 -9.53
C TRP A 429 -7.82 3.59 -9.47
N PRO A 430 -8.36 4.85 -9.34
CA PRO A 430 -9.80 5.05 -9.30
C PRO A 430 -10.52 4.59 -10.57
N ASP A 431 -9.91 4.80 -11.72
CA ASP A 431 -10.47 4.39 -13.00
C ASP A 431 -10.45 2.87 -13.17
N ARG A 432 -9.36 2.23 -12.70
CA ARG A 432 -9.25 0.77 -12.71
C ARG A 432 -10.30 0.13 -11.81
N ILE A 433 -10.55 0.67 -10.62
CA ILE A 433 -11.67 0.24 -9.76
C ILE A 433 -13.02 0.49 -10.46
N ALA A 434 -13.21 1.65 -11.06
CA ALA A 434 -14.45 1.98 -11.77
C ALA A 434 -14.72 1.03 -12.95
N SER A 435 -13.69 0.53 -13.62
CA SER A 435 -13.79 -0.39 -14.77
C SER A 435 -14.05 -1.86 -14.39
N VAL A 436 -13.92 -2.26 -13.12
CA VAL A 436 -14.15 -3.64 -12.68
C VAL A 436 -15.56 -4.11 -13.03
N THR A 437 -15.66 -5.29 -13.65
CA THR A 437 -16.95 -5.90 -14.03
C THR A 437 -17.38 -7.01 -13.07
N PRO A 438 -18.68 -7.35 -13.03
CA PRO A 438 -19.18 -8.48 -12.25
C PRO A 438 -18.50 -9.82 -12.59
N GLU A 439 -18.21 -10.05 -13.86
CA GLU A 439 -17.56 -11.27 -14.35
C GLU A 439 -16.13 -11.37 -13.83
N GLN A 440 -15.40 -10.25 -13.76
CA GLN A 440 -14.06 -10.20 -13.18
C GLN A 440 -14.08 -10.50 -11.68
N VAL A 441 -15.05 -9.94 -10.94
CA VAL A 441 -15.23 -10.23 -9.51
C VAL A 441 -15.52 -11.71 -9.29
N MET A 442 -16.40 -12.33 -10.11
CA MET A 442 -16.70 -13.76 -10.04
C MET A 442 -15.50 -14.64 -10.42
N LYS A 443 -14.71 -14.21 -11.44
CA LYS A 443 -13.50 -14.93 -11.85
C LYS A 443 -12.51 -15.01 -10.68
N VAL A 444 -12.21 -13.88 -10.01
CA VAL A 444 -11.26 -13.88 -8.88
C VAL A 444 -11.83 -14.58 -7.65
N ALA A 445 -13.13 -14.48 -7.38
CA ALA A 445 -13.78 -15.23 -6.30
C ALA A 445 -13.55 -16.75 -6.45
N ARG A 446 -13.79 -17.29 -7.64
CA ARG A 446 -13.61 -18.73 -7.93
C ARG A 446 -12.14 -19.16 -7.94
N SER A 447 -11.22 -18.29 -8.33
CA SER A 447 -9.79 -18.65 -8.43
C SER A 447 -9.06 -18.54 -7.09
N VAL A 448 -9.46 -17.60 -6.22
CA VAL A 448 -8.75 -17.31 -4.96
C VAL A 448 -9.39 -18.02 -3.77
N LEU A 449 -10.73 -18.11 -3.73
CA LEU A 449 -11.44 -18.66 -2.57
C LEU A 449 -11.55 -20.19 -2.63
N ASP A 450 -10.48 -20.88 -3.03
CA ASP A 450 -10.37 -22.34 -2.99
C ASP A 450 -9.92 -22.79 -1.59
N GLU A 451 -10.73 -23.62 -0.94
CA GLU A 451 -10.46 -24.14 0.40
C GLU A 451 -9.07 -24.79 0.51
N LYS A 452 -8.62 -25.52 -0.53
CA LYS A 452 -7.30 -26.18 -0.55
C LYS A 452 -6.13 -25.19 -0.42
N SER A 453 -6.34 -23.94 -0.82
CA SER A 453 -5.35 -22.86 -0.76
C SER A 453 -5.49 -21.99 0.49
N SER A 454 -6.19 -22.46 1.52
CA SER A 454 -6.53 -21.66 2.69
C SER A 454 -5.93 -22.14 4.01
N VAL A 455 -5.91 -21.22 4.96
CA VAL A 455 -5.69 -21.49 6.39
C VAL A 455 -6.91 -21.02 7.16
N THR A 456 -7.63 -21.94 7.77
CA THR A 456 -8.70 -21.62 8.72
C THR A 456 -8.08 -21.42 10.10
N SER A 457 -8.42 -20.33 10.78
CA SER A 457 -7.97 -20.07 12.15
C SER A 457 -9.13 -19.90 13.12
N VAL A 458 -8.97 -20.42 14.32
CA VAL A 458 -9.98 -20.31 15.38
C VAL A 458 -9.31 -19.89 16.67
N LEU A 459 -9.79 -18.76 17.21
CA LEU A 459 -9.38 -18.25 18.52
C LEU A 459 -10.48 -18.59 19.53
N LEU A 460 -10.12 -19.26 20.62
CA LEU A 460 -11.07 -19.77 21.58
C LEU A 460 -10.72 -19.34 23.01
N PRO A 461 -11.72 -19.12 23.87
CA PRO A 461 -11.48 -19.07 25.30
C PRO A 461 -10.98 -20.44 25.81
N GLU A 462 -10.22 -20.41 26.88
CA GLU A 462 -9.85 -21.63 27.58
C GLU A 462 -11.11 -22.21 28.26
N VAL A 463 -11.31 -23.51 28.14
CA VAL A 463 -12.43 -24.17 28.84
C VAL A 463 -12.08 -24.18 30.32
N SER A 464 -12.86 -23.46 31.12
CA SER A 464 -12.76 -23.60 32.59
C SER A 464 -13.00 -25.07 32.94
N LYS A 465 -12.00 -25.70 33.59
CA LYS A 465 -12.15 -27.04 34.16
C LYS A 465 -13.09 -27.01 35.32
#